data_22b2920848829a26a85180baeec56ef5
#
_entry.id   22b2920848829a26a85180baeec56ef5
#
_cell.length_a   1.000
_cell.length_b   1.000
_cell.length_c   1.000
_cell.angle_alpha   90.00
_cell.angle_beta   90.00
_cell.angle_gamma   90.00
#
_symmetry.space_group_name_H-M   'P 1'
#
loop_
_entity.id
_entity.type
_entity.pdbx_description
1 polymer ?
#
loop_
_entity_poly.entity_id
_entity_poly.type
_entity_poly.pdbx_seq_one_letter_code
_entity_poly.pdbx_strand_id
1 'polypeptide(L)'
;MSVPPRSTVQANVLQALIAPNPELVRKRVTLLYRPIDPARAAQMVEDDINTATFNASSRNRATARDTRETRAAQATAAEEADGAGLLNFGLVVTATVRSRGELDEAEAIIENLGTSARIRLEVAYGAQDSTFAAGLPLGVVIPDHLALPSTVGNAL
;
A
#
# COMPACT_ATOMS: atom_id res chain seq x y z
N MET A 1 -2.05 -6.18 5.41
CA MET A 1 -3.01 -6.80 4.46
C MET A 1 -2.70 -6.23 3.09
N SER A 2 -1.92 -6.97 2.28
CA SER A 2 -1.59 -6.56 0.91
C SER A 2 -2.87 -6.67 0.08
N VAL A 3 -3.36 -5.56 -0.43
CA VAL A 3 -4.46 -5.59 -1.42
C VAL A 3 -3.80 -5.75 -2.77
N PRO A 4 -3.92 -6.92 -3.43
CA PRO A 4 -3.37 -7.09 -4.77
C PRO A 4 -4.01 -6.07 -5.72
N PRO A 5 -3.28 -5.53 -6.69
CA PRO A 5 -3.81 -4.58 -7.64
C PRO A 5 -5.01 -5.20 -8.36
N ARG A 6 -6.18 -4.58 -8.21
CA ARG A 6 -7.46 -5.10 -8.71
C ARG A 6 -7.59 -5.10 -10.24
N SER A 7 -6.59 -4.60 -10.95
CA SER A 7 -6.58 -4.53 -12.42
C SER A 7 -5.17 -4.26 -12.94
N THR A 8 -4.93 -4.46 -14.23
CA THR A 8 -3.72 -3.99 -14.89
C THR A 8 -3.57 -2.48 -14.65
N VAL A 9 -2.51 -2.09 -13.98
CA VAL A 9 -2.25 -0.71 -13.60
C VAL A 9 -1.34 -0.10 -14.67
N GLN A 10 -1.73 1.05 -15.21
CA GLN A 10 -0.88 1.80 -16.13
C GLN A 10 0.25 2.48 -15.35
N ALA A 11 1.43 2.62 -15.97
CA ALA A 11 2.61 3.21 -15.33
C ALA A 11 2.37 4.64 -14.80
N ASN A 12 1.40 5.37 -15.35
CA ASN A 12 1.04 6.74 -14.95
C ASN A 12 -0.07 6.83 -13.89
N VAL A 13 -0.54 5.71 -13.34
CA VAL A 13 -1.68 5.71 -12.39
C VAL A 13 -1.43 6.59 -11.16
N LEU A 14 -0.19 6.67 -10.69
CA LEU A 14 0.19 7.50 -9.55
C LEU A 14 0.47 8.97 -9.93
N GLN A 15 0.45 9.31 -11.21
CA GLN A 15 0.83 10.65 -11.66
C GLN A 15 -0.01 11.76 -11.01
N ALA A 16 -1.32 11.58 -10.94
CA ALA A 16 -2.22 12.56 -10.31
C ALA A 16 -1.92 12.74 -8.81
N LEU A 17 -1.55 11.64 -8.13
CA LEU A 17 -1.22 11.69 -6.71
C LEU A 17 0.14 12.35 -6.47
N ILE A 18 1.13 12.12 -7.34
CA ILE A 18 2.50 12.65 -7.20
C ILE A 18 2.59 14.08 -7.71
N ALA A 19 1.89 14.42 -8.79
CA ALA A 19 1.94 15.74 -9.39
C ALA A 19 1.54 16.86 -8.40
N PRO A 20 2.11 18.07 -8.52
CA PRO A 20 1.67 19.22 -7.74
C PRO A 20 0.16 19.45 -7.88
N ASN A 21 -0.49 19.84 -6.78
CA ASN A 21 -1.89 20.23 -6.77
C ASN A 21 -1.98 21.68 -6.34
N PRO A 22 -2.58 22.59 -7.14
CA PRO A 22 -2.64 24.03 -6.85
C PRO A 22 -3.58 24.36 -5.69
N GLU A 23 -4.50 23.48 -5.34
CA GLU A 23 -5.48 23.67 -4.25
C GLU A 23 -4.86 23.36 -2.87
N LEU A 24 -3.70 22.69 -2.83
CA LEU A 24 -2.98 22.38 -1.60
C LEU A 24 -1.75 23.28 -1.45
N VAL A 25 -1.59 23.88 -0.29
CA VAL A 25 -0.41 24.71 0.03
C VAL A 25 0.87 23.90 -0.11
N ARG A 26 0.85 22.67 0.40
CA ARG A 26 1.94 21.69 0.25
C ARG A 26 1.38 20.29 0.29
N LYS A 27 1.84 19.47 -0.61
CA LYS A 27 1.60 18.03 -0.61
C LYS A 27 2.94 17.31 -0.61
N ARG A 28 3.07 16.28 0.24
CA ARG A 28 4.22 15.37 0.26
C ARG A 28 3.70 13.97 0.09
N VAL A 29 4.33 13.22 -0.80
CA VAL A 29 4.09 11.80 -1.00
C VAL A 29 5.38 11.07 -0.63
N THR A 30 5.29 10.17 0.33
CA THR A 30 6.43 9.39 0.82
C THR A 30 6.15 7.91 0.57
N LEU A 31 7.10 7.25 -0.07
CA LEU A 31 7.10 5.80 -0.26
C LEU A 31 8.04 5.18 0.76
N LEU A 32 7.53 4.26 1.55
CA LEU A 32 8.28 3.49 2.54
C LEU A 32 8.48 2.09 1.99
N TYR A 33 9.72 1.66 1.87
CA TYR A 33 10.07 0.33 1.38
C TYR A 33 10.67 -0.49 2.50
N ARG A 34 10.13 -1.70 2.70
CA ARG A 34 10.70 -2.69 3.62
C ARG A 34 11.02 -3.96 2.83
N PRO A 35 12.28 -4.25 2.55
CA PRO A 35 12.68 -5.52 1.96
C PRO A 35 12.30 -6.67 2.90
N ILE A 36 11.83 -7.77 2.31
CA ILE A 36 11.49 -9.00 3.03
C ILE A 36 12.69 -9.94 2.91
N ASP A 37 13.01 -10.62 4.01
CA ASP A 37 14.06 -11.64 4.00
C ASP A 37 13.76 -12.72 2.94
N PRO A 38 14.74 -13.14 2.12
CA PRO A 38 14.52 -14.06 1.01
C PRO A 38 13.87 -15.39 1.43
N ALA A 39 14.29 -15.96 2.58
CA ALA A 39 13.71 -17.21 3.04
C ALA A 39 12.23 -17.05 3.43
N ARG A 40 11.89 -15.90 4.03
CA ARG A 40 10.51 -15.57 4.35
C ARG A 40 9.70 -15.22 3.09
N ALA A 41 10.33 -14.58 2.12
CA ALA A 41 9.70 -14.25 0.85
C ALA A 41 9.25 -15.51 0.11
N ALA A 42 10.12 -16.53 0.01
CA ALA A 42 9.81 -17.81 -0.62
C ALA A 42 8.60 -18.49 0.05
N GLN A 43 8.55 -18.53 1.39
CA GLN A 43 7.41 -19.07 2.13
C GLN A 43 6.11 -18.31 1.86
N MET A 44 6.17 -16.98 1.87
CA MET A 44 4.99 -16.14 1.59
C MET A 44 4.44 -16.38 0.18
N VAL A 45 5.32 -16.51 -0.80
CA VAL A 45 4.93 -16.78 -2.20
C VAL A 45 4.29 -18.17 -2.33
N GLU A 46 4.84 -19.17 -1.67
CA GLU A 46 4.27 -20.51 -1.66
C GLU A 46 2.88 -20.56 -0.98
N ASP A 47 2.73 -19.88 0.14
CA ASP A 47 1.45 -19.75 0.85
C ASP A 47 0.39 -19.03 0.00
N ASP A 48 0.78 -17.97 -0.73
CA ASP A 48 -0.09 -17.22 -1.63
C ASP A 48 -0.57 -18.09 -2.80
N ILE A 49 0.31 -18.89 -3.41
CA ILE A 49 -0.05 -19.83 -4.48
C ILE A 49 -1.02 -20.89 -3.95
N ASN A 50 -0.71 -21.50 -2.81
CA ASN A 50 -1.54 -22.53 -2.20
C ASN A 50 -2.94 -21.96 -1.87
N THR A 51 -3.00 -20.76 -1.31
CA THR A 51 -4.25 -20.06 -1.00
C THR A 51 -5.05 -19.73 -2.25
N ALA A 52 -4.41 -19.18 -3.29
CA ALA A 52 -5.07 -18.85 -4.56
C ALA A 52 -5.61 -20.12 -5.25
N THR A 53 -4.84 -21.20 -5.26
CA THR A 53 -5.22 -22.48 -5.84
C THR A 53 -6.36 -23.14 -5.06
N PHE A 54 -6.31 -23.12 -3.74
CA PHE A 54 -7.38 -23.62 -2.88
C PHE A 54 -8.68 -22.86 -3.10
N ASN A 55 -8.63 -21.53 -3.13
CA ASN A 55 -9.80 -20.68 -3.38
C ASN A 55 -10.41 -20.92 -4.76
N ALA A 56 -9.58 -21.15 -5.79
CA ALA A 56 -10.04 -21.43 -7.14
C ALA A 56 -10.69 -22.83 -7.24
N SER A 57 -10.17 -23.84 -6.52
CA SER A 57 -10.65 -25.23 -6.55
C SER A 57 -11.86 -25.46 -5.65
N SER A 58 -11.99 -24.74 -4.54
CA SER A 58 -13.09 -24.91 -3.57
C SER A 58 -14.43 -24.36 -4.04
N ARG A 59 -14.46 -23.57 -5.10
CA ARG A 59 -15.68 -23.02 -5.70
C ARG A 59 -16.10 -23.85 -6.91
N ASN A 60 -17.38 -24.25 -6.95
CA ASN A 60 -17.97 -25.00 -8.09
C ASN A 60 -17.88 -24.24 -9.43
N ARG A 61 -17.54 -22.98 -9.42
CA ARG A 61 -17.34 -22.14 -10.61
C ARG A 61 -16.28 -21.10 -10.32
N ALA A 62 -15.12 -21.26 -10.92
CA ALA A 62 -14.03 -20.27 -10.83
C ALA A 62 -14.52 -18.92 -11.41
N THR A 63 -14.34 -17.85 -10.65
CA THR A 63 -14.67 -16.51 -11.11
C THR A 63 -13.49 -15.91 -11.87
N ALA A 64 -13.75 -14.89 -12.70
CA ALA A 64 -12.69 -14.13 -13.38
C ALA A 64 -11.69 -13.49 -12.36
N ARG A 65 -12.14 -13.29 -11.13
CA ARG A 65 -11.31 -12.82 -10.02
C ARG A 65 -10.34 -13.91 -9.55
N ASP A 66 -10.85 -15.13 -9.31
CA ASP A 66 -10.04 -16.27 -8.88
C ASP A 66 -8.93 -16.57 -9.90
N THR A 67 -9.27 -16.52 -11.19
CA THR A 67 -8.30 -16.70 -12.28
C THR A 67 -7.21 -15.63 -12.29
N ARG A 68 -7.55 -14.38 -11.99
CA ARG A 68 -6.57 -13.29 -11.91
C ARG A 68 -5.67 -13.42 -10.69
N GLU A 69 -6.23 -13.79 -9.54
CA GLU A 69 -5.48 -14.00 -8.30
C GLU A 69 -4.47 -15.14 -8.47
N THR A 70 -4.88 -16.28 -9.05
CA THR A 70 -3.98 -17.39 -9.35
C THR A 70 -2.86 -16.98 -10.31
N ARG A 71 -3.20 -16.26 -11.38
CA ARG A 71 -2.19 -15.78 -12.34
C ARG A 71 -1.22 -14.80 -11.71
N ALA A 72 -1.69 -13.90 -10.85
CA ALA A 72 -0.84 -12.95 -10.15
C ALA A 72 0.11 -13.66 -9.18
N ALA A 73 -0.38 -14.64 -8.41
CA ALA A 73 0.45 -15.44 -7.51
C ALA A 73 1.53 -16.22 -8.27
N GLN A 74 1.17 -16.84 -9.41
CA GLN A 74 2.12 -17.54 -10.26
C GLN A 74 3.19 -16.62 -10.86
N ALA A 75 2.80 -15.41 -11.29
CA ALA A 75 3.75 -14.42 -11.82
C ALA A 75 4.73 -13.97 -10.73
N THR A 76 4.24 -13.69 -9.52
CA THR A 76 5.11 -13.33 -8.38
C THR A 76 6.09 -14.46 -8.04
N ALA A 77 5.64 -15.71 -8.09
CA ALA A 77 6.52 -16.84 -7.84
C ALA A 77 7.59 -17.03 -8.92
N ALA A 78 7.25 -16.79 -10.17
CA ALA A 78 8.21 -16.84 -11.26
C ALA A 78 9.28 -15.74 -11.10
N GLU A 79 8.87 -14.51 -10.78
CA GLU A 79 9.78 -13.39 -10.53
C GLU A 79 10.69 -13.65 -9.31
N GLU A 80 10.14 -14.23 -8.23
CA GLU A 80 10.92 -14.59 -7.03
C GLU A 80 11.94 -15.69 -7.37
N ALA A 81 11.55 -16.72 -8.09
CA ALA A 81 12.44 -17.79 -8.54
C ALA A 81 13.56 -17.29 -9.46
N ASP A 82 13.30 -16.22 -10.23
CA ASP A 82 14.30 -15.52 -11.05
C ASP A 82 15.20 -14.59 -10.22
N GLY A 83 15.00 -14.53 -8.90
CA GLY A 83 15.83 -13.77 -7.96
C GLY A 83 15.32 -12.37 -7.66
N ALA A 84 14.08 -12.03 -8.03
CA ALA A 84 13.46 -10.78 -7.64
C ALA A 84 13.15 -10.78 -6.13
N GLY A 85 13.61 -9.76 -5.41
CA GLY A 85 13.31 -9.61 -4.00
C GLY A 85 11.88 -9.13 -3.78
N LEU A 86 11.16 -9.73 -2.82
CA LEU A 86 9.91 -9.19 -2.33
C LEU A 86 10.14 -7.97 -1.44
N LEU A 87 9.30 -6.97 -1.62
CA LEU A 87 9.26 -5.84 -0.71
C LEU A 87 7.83 -5.54 -0.28
N ASN A 88 7.72 -5.18 0.99
CA ASN A 88 6.52 -4.51 1.49
C ASN A 88 6.68 -3.00 1.30
N PHE A 89 5.67 -2.33 0.79
CA PHE A 89 5.72 -0.89 0.63
C PHE A 89 4.52 -0.22 1.31
N GLY A 90 4.78 0.96 1.87
CA GLY A 90 3.77 1.86 2.41
C GLY A 90 3.76 3.17 1.66
N LEU A 91 2.61 3.81 1.60
CA LEU A 91 2.42 5.13 1.03
C LEU A 91 1.88 6.06 2.10
N VAL A 92 2.58 7.16 2.34
CA VAL A 92 2.13 8.25 3.22
C VAL A 92 1.94 9.50 2.40
N VAL A 93 0.76 10.10 2.49
CA VAL A 93 0.45 11.38 1.87
C VAL A 93 0.21 12.40 2.97
N THR A 94 0.96 13.49 2.94
CA THR A 94 0.81 14.61 3.88
C THR A 94 0.36 15.84 3.11
N ALA A 95 -0.80 16.37 3.46
CA ALA A 95 -1.27 17.69 3.01
C ALA A 95 -1.01 18.72 4.10
N THR A 96 -0.59 19.92 3.72
CA THR A 96 -0.43 21.06 4.62
C THR A 96 -1.38 22.16 4.19
N VAL A 97 -2.12 22.70 5.14
CA VAL A 97 -3.07 23.81 4.98
C VAL A 97 -2.62 25.00 5.80
N ARG A 98 -3.19 26.19 5.55
CA ARG A 98 -2.87 27.42 6.29
C ARG A 98 -3.69 27.54 7.57
N SER A 99 -4.91 27.02 7.54
CA SER A 99 -5.84 27.10 8.68
C SER A 99 -6.56 25.76 8.91
N ARG A 100 -7.06 25.57 10.12
CA ARG A 100 -7.84 24.37 10.45
C ARG A 100 -9.12 24.25 9.63
N GLY A 101 -9.72 25.34 9.22
CA GLY A 101 -10.93 25.35 8.41
C GLY A 101 -10.77 24.78 7.01
N GLU A 102 -9.53 24.64 6.53
CA GLU A 102 -9.20 24.07 5.22
C GLU A 102 -8.92 22.55 5.28
N LEU A 103 -8.96 21.93 6.46
CA LEU A 103 -8.59 20.51 6.61
C LEU A 103 -9.56 19.58 5.89
N ASP A 104 -10.86 19.81 6.02
CA ASP A 104 -11.89 18.95 5.42
C ASP A 104 -11.81 19.00 3.87
N GLU A 105 -11.53 20.19 3.32
CA GLU A 105 -11.32 20.38 1.89
C GLU A 105 -10.05 19.66 1.42
N ALA A 106 -8.96 19.80 2.16
CA ALA A 106 -7.70 19.11 1.86
C ALA A 106 -7.83 17.58 1.92
N GLU A 107 -8.60 17.06 2.88
CA GLU A 107 -8.91 15.64 2.99
C GLU A 107 -9.68 15.16 1.75
N ALA A 108 -10.74 15.86 1.36
CA ALA A 108 -11.52 15.53 0.16
C ALA A 108 -10.67 15.55 -1.12
N ILE A 109 -9.77 16.53 -1.26
CA ILE A 109 -8.84 16.60 -2.40
C ILE A 109 -7.93 15.36 -2.42
N ILE A 110 -7.33 14.99 -1.29
CA ILE A 110 -6.43 13.82 -1.20
C ILE A 110 -7.20 12.53 -1.48
N GLU A 111 -8.42 12.38 -0.97
CA GLU A 111 -9.26 11.20 -1.24
C GLU A 111 -9.59 11.08 -2.75
N ASN A 112 -9.95 12.19 -3.41
CA ASN A 112 -10.19 12.23 -4.85
C ASN A 112 -8.94 11.86 -5.66
N LEU A 113 -7.77 12.34 -5.27
CA LEU A 113 -6.49 11.98 -5.89
C LEU A 113 -6.17 10.50 -5.70
N GLY A 114 -6.43 9.95 -4.50
CA GLY A 114 -6.30 8.52 -4.21
C GLY A 114 -7.24 7.68 -5.09
N THR A 115 -8.50 8.07 -5.20
CA THR A 115 -9.49 7.41 -6.04
C THR A 115 -9.08 7.41 -7.51
N SER A 116 -8.58 8.54 -8.02
CA SER A 116 -8.05 8.67 -9.38
C SER A 116 -6.84 7.77 -9.61
N ALA A 117 -5.99 7.61 -8.60
CA ALA A 117 -4.85 6.70 -8.59
C ALA A 117 -5.25 5.23 -8.30
N ARG A 118 -6.54 4.93 -8.13
CA ARG A 118 -7.07 3.62 -7.72
C ARG A 118 -6.48 3.08 -6.42
N ILE A 119 -6.09 3.98 -5.52
CA ILE A 119 -5.57 3.68 -4.20
C ILE A 119 -6.60 4.17 -3.18
N ARG A 120 -6.91 3.32 -2.21
CA ARG A 120 -7.67 3.74 -1.04
C ARG A 120 -6.69 4.32 -0.04
N LEU A 121 -6.86 5.61 0.26
CA LEU A 121 -6.15 6.31 1.32
C LEU A 121 -7.04 6.36 2.56
N GLU A 122 -6.45 6.23 3.72
CA GLU A 122 -7.14 6.33 4.99
C GLU A 122 -6.42 7.38 5.84
N VAL A 123 -7.21 8.20 6.54
CA VAL A 123 -6.65 9.21 7.44
C VAL A 123 -6.07 8.52 8.66
N ALA A 124 -4.85 8.88 9.05
CA ALA A 124 -4.13 8.30 10.18
C ALA A 124 -4.65 8.88 11.53
N TYR A 125 -5.96 8.74 11.81
CA TYR A 125 -6.53 9.22 13.07
C TYR A 125 -5.83 8.58 14.27
N GLY A 126 -5.43 9.41 15.25
CA GLY A 126 -4.73 8.98 16.45
C GLY A 126 -3.25 8.64 16.27
N ALA A 127 -2.74 8.68 15.01
CA ALA A 127 -1.33 8.40 14.69
C ALA A 127 -0.74 9.44 13.71
N GLN A 128 -1.35 10.64 13.61
CA GLN A 128 -0.93 11.65 12.64
C GLN A 128 0.49 12.15 12.86
N ASP A 129 0.91 12.31 14.11
CA ASP A 129 2.25 12.75 14.50
C ASP A 129 3.32 11.75 14.09
N SER A 130 3.13 10.48 14.42
CA SER A 130 4.04 9.39 14.06
C SER A 130 4.09 9.19 12.55
N THR A 131 2.92 9.24 11.88
CA THR A 131 2.82 9.12 10.42
C THR A 131 3.49 10.31 9.72
N PHE A 132 3.32 11.52 10.25
CA PHE A 132 3.99 12.71 9.75
C PHE A 132 5.51 12.60 9.89
N ALA A 133 5.99 12.15 11.07
CA ALA A 133 7.41 11.95 11.33
C ALA A 133 8.02 10.89 10.40
N ALA A 134 7.32 9.79 10.15
CA ALA A 134 7.74 8.77 9.19
C ALA A 134 7.76 9.27 7.74
N GLY A 135 6.91 10.25 7.42
CA GLY A 135 6.91 10.93 6.12
C GLY A 135 8.09 11.88 5.93
N LEU A 136 8.88 12.17 6.95
CA LEU A 136 10.09 12.98 6.87
C LEU A 136 11.31 12.07 6.60
N PRO A 137 12.38 12.59 5.97
CA PRO A 137 13.61 11.83 5.72
C PRO A 137 14.47 11.67 6.99
N LEU A 138 13.86 11.23 8.09
CA LEU A 138 14.49 11.08 9.41
C LEU A 138 14.83 9.62 9.75
N GLY A 139 14.51 8.68 8.87
CA GLY A 139 14.73 7.26 9.14
C GLY A 139 13.78 6.67 10.20
N VAL A 140 12.65 7.32 10.47
CA VAL A 140 11.66 6.82 11.43
C VAL A 140 10.91 5.64 10.83
N VAL A 141 10.94 4.50 11.53
CA VAL A 141 10.21 3.28 11.14
C VAL A 141 8.93 3.21 11.98
N ILE A 142 7.78 3.38 11.33
CA ILE A 142 6.47 3.47 12.01
C ILE A 142 6.21 2.32 13.00
N PRO A 143 6.43 1.03 12.69
CA PRO A 143 6.17 -0.07 13.62
C PRO A 143 6.95 0.02 14.92
N ASP A 144 8.16 0.60 14.88
CA ASP A 144 9.03 0.70 16.06
C ASP A 144 8.66 1.88 16.96
N HIS A 145 7.86 2.82 16.45
CA HIS A 145 7.51 4.07 17.12
C HIS A 145 6.00 4.21 17.42
N LEU A 146 5.18 3.24 17.05
CA LEU A 146 3.79 3.22 17.44
C LEU A 146 3.66 2.79 18.90
N ALA A 147 2.99 3.58 19.71
CA ALA A 147 2.58 3.22 21.07
C ALA A 147 1.45 2.18 21.09
N LEU A 148 1.29 1.39 20.04
CA LEU A 148 0.29 0.34 19.90
C LEU A 148 0.86 -1.01 20.32
N PRO A 149 0.04 -1.90 20.95
CA PRO A 149 0.45 -3.27 21.23
C PRO A 149 0.98 -3.96 19.97
N SER A 150 2.03 -4.77 20.10
CA SER A 150 2.71 -5.47 19.02
C SER A 150 1.79 -6.33 18.12
N THR A 151 0.63 -6.74 18.63
CA THR A 151 -0.41 -7.45 17.89
C THR A 151 -1.06 -6.61 16.78
N VAL A 152 -1.05 -5.30 16.89
CA VAL A 152 -1.60 -4.38 15.87
C VAL A 152 -0.50 -3.85 14.96
N GLY A 153 0.72 -3.67 15.49
CA GLY A 153 1.87 -3.18 14.72
C GLY A 153 2.38 -4.14 13.63
N ASN A 154 2.08 -5.44 13.73
CA ASN A 154 2.44 -6.43 12.71
C ASN A 154 1.41 -6.55 11.56
N ALA A 155 0.28 -5.84 11.66
CA ALA A 155 -0.77 -5.83 10.63
C ALA A 155 -0.65 -4.61 9.67
N LEU A 156 0.28 -3.71 9.94
CA LEU A 156 0.69 -2.60 9.09
C LEU A 156 2.04 -2.97 8.46
#